data_d90ef8289672b8553ca0fb6e6151e1b7
#
_entry.id   d90ef8289672b8553ca0fb6e6151e1b7
#
_cell.length_a   1.000
_cell.length_b   1.000
_cell.length_c   1.000
_cell.angle_alpha   90.00
_cell.angle_beta   90.00
_cell.angle_gamma   90.00
#
_symmetry.space_group_name_H-M   'P 1'
#
loop_
_entity.id
_entity.type
_entity.pdbx_description
1 polymer ?
#
loop_
_entity_poly.entity_id
_entity_poly.type
_entity_poly.pdbx_seq_one_letter_code
_entity_poly.pdbx_strand_id
1 'polypeptide(L)'
;MARGDFAFHHSFRVRWSETDAQGVVFNARYLDYADIAITEYWRAVKFRDYADGAPMEFHVKKATVTWFAPIKPDEMIEVMARTIATGRTSMTQLVEIHGLTEDGSDDLRATVDLVSVHVDLDVHRPIPLPDWVKGVFTAFDSQATNMQSSLAEA
;
A
#
# COMPACT_ATOMS: atom_id res chain seq x y z
N MET A 1 -7.51 -10.20 -0.47
CA MET A 1 -6.34 -10.92 -1.01
C MET A 1 -5.56 -11.55 0.13
N ALA A 2 -4.75 -12.56 -0.19
CA ALA A 2 -3.90 -13.22 0.78
C ALA A 2 -2.48 -12.62 0.78
N ARG A 3 -1.71 -12.86 1.83
CA ARG A 3 -0.30 -12.42 1.92
C ARG A 3 0.53 -12.73 0.67
N GLY A 4 0.34 -13.92 0.11
CA GLY A 4 1.09 -14.36 -1.07
C GLY A 4 0.76 -13.60 -2.36
N ASP A 5 -0.27 -12.76 -2.35
CA ASP A 5 -0.64 -11.91 -3.49
C ASP A 5 0.18 -10.62 -3.54
N PHE A 6 1.00 -10.36 -2.52
CA PHE A 6 1.81 -9.15 -2.41
C PHE A 6 3.30 -9.47 -2.49
N ALA A 7 4.02 -8.74 -3.32
CA ALA A 7 5.48 -8.78 -3.37
C ALA A 7 6.09 -7.90 -2.26
N PHE A 8 5.39 -6.86 -1.85
CA PHE A 8 5.86 -5.92 -0.84
C PHE A 8 5.26 -6.21 0.52
N HIS A 9 6.12 -6.31 1.53
CA HIS A 9 5.79 -6.51 2.94
C HIS A 9 6.70 -5.63 3.80
N HIS A 10 6.12 -4.99 4.81
CA HIS A 10 6.87 -4.17 5.75
C HIS A 10 6.24 -4.30 7.13
N SER A 11 7.05 -4.59 8.15
CA SER A 11 6.56 -4.78 9.51
C SER A 11 7.05 -3.67 10.44
N PHE A 12 6.20 -3.32 11.40
CA PHE A 12 6.54 -2.36 12.45
C PHE A 12 5.66 -2.60 13.68
N ARG A 13 6.06 -1.98 14.78
CA ARG A 13 5.36 -2.09 16.07
C ARG A 13 4.39 -0.93 16.26
N VAL A 14 3.16 -1.24 16.66
CA VAL A 14 2.14 -0.27 17.03
C VAL A 14 2.55 0.44 18.32
N ARG A 15 2.43 1.76 18.35
CA ARG A 15 2.78 2.60 19.49
C ARG A 15 1.59 2.80 20.41
N TRP A 16 1.85 2.94 21.70
CA TRP A 16 0.82 3.26 22.70
C TRP A 16 0.05 4.53 22.35
N SER A 17 0.75 5.55 21.82
CA SER A 17 0.14 6.83 21.41
C SER A 17 -0.86 6.69 20.27
N GLU A 18 -0.90 5.57 19.57
CA GLU A 18 -1.79 5.31 18.43
C GLU A 18 -3.09 4.63 18.85
N THR A 19 -3.26 4.33 20.14
CA THR A 19 -4.43 3.65 20.68
C THR A 19 -5.40 4.62 21.33
N ASP A 20 -6.66 4.19 21.43
CA ASP A 20 -7.74 4.97 22.05
C ASP A 20 -8.13 4.41 23.43
N ALA A 21 -9.18 4.98 24.02
CA ALA A 21 -9.66 4.56 25.34
C ALA A 21 -10.22 3.12 25.37
N GLN A 22 -10.48 2.52 24.22
CA GLN A 22 -10.92 1.12 24.12
C GLN A 22 -9.74 0.15 24.11
N GLY A 23 -8.50 0.65 24.14
CA GLY A 23 -7.31 -0.19 24.12
C GLY A 23 -7.01 -0.82 22.77
N VAL A 24 -7.44 -0.20 21.70
CA VAL A 24 -7.17 -0.61 20.32
C VAL A 24 -6.69 0.59 19.50
N VAL A 25 -6.06 0.32 18.36
CA VAL A 25 -5.62 1.38 17.46
C VAL A 25 -6.81 2.22 17.01
N PHE A 26 -6.66 3.54 17.15
CA PHE A 26 -7.71 4.50 16.80
C PHE A 26 -7.97 4.49 15.28
N ASN A 27 -9.24 4.58 14.90
CA ASN A 27 -9.69 4.42 13.50
C ASN A 27 -8.91 5.28 12.49
N ALA A 28 -8.60 6.52 12.84
CA ALA A 28 -7.89 7.43 11.93
C ALA A 28 -6.43 7.03 11.70
N ARG A 29 -5.83 6.26 12.60
CA ARG A 29 -4.43 5.82 12.48
C ARG A 29 -4.19 4.84 11.35
N TYR A 30 -5.24 4.17 10.88
CA TYR A 30 -5.11 3.24 9.75
C TYR A 30 -4.68 3.95 8.47
N LEU A 31 -5.02 5.23 8.30
CA LEU A 31 -4.51 6.05 7.19
C LEU A 31 -3.02 6.37 7.36
N ASP A 32 -2.56 6.58 8.59
CA ASP A 32 -1.12 6.73 8.87
C ASP A 32 -0.37 5.45 8.49
N TYR A 33 -0.92 4.29 8.83
CA TYR A 33 -0.31 3.00 8.49
C TYR A 33 -0.30 2.76 6.98
N ALA A 34 -1.36 3.16 6.29
CA ALA A 34 -1.40 3.10 4.84
C ALA A 34 -0.34 4.02 4.21
N ASP A 35 -0.11 5.20 4.79
CA ASP A 35 0.94 6.11 4.34
C ASP A 35 2.32 5.49 4.50
N ILE A 36 2.59 4.86 5.64
CA ILE A 36 3.83 4.10 5.86
C ILE A 36 3.99 3.02 4.78
N ALA A 37 2.93 2.24 4.54
CA ALA A 37 2.95 1.18 3.55
C ALA A 37 3.26 1.69 2.15
N ILE A 38 2.58 2.74 1.72
CA ILE A 38 2.75 3.31 0.38
C ILE A 38 4.15 3.92 0.23
N THR A 39 4.63 4.64 1.23
CA THR A 39 5.97 5.24 1.20
C THR A 39 7.05 4.16 1.06
N GLU A 40 6.97 3.11 1.85
CA GLU A 40 7.94 2.01 1.80
C GLU A 40 7.78 1.17 0.53
N TYR A 41 6.56 0.98 0.04
CA TYR A 41 6.28 0.27 -1.22
C TYR A 41 6.93 1.00 -2.41
N TRP A 42 6.72 2.31 -2.52
CA TRP A 42 7.31 3.11 -3.59
C TRP A 42 8.84 3.12 -3.51
N ARG A 43 9.39 3.12 -2.30
CA ARG A 43 10.83 3.01 -2.09
C ARG A 43 11.36 1.65 -2.55
N ALA A 44 10.65 0.58 -2.24
CA ALA A 44 11.01 -0.78 -2.67
C ALA A 44 10.94 -0.93 -4.19
N VAL A 45 9.94 -0.33 -4.82
CA VAL A 45 9.77 -0.31 -6.29
C VAL A 45 10.86 0.52 -6.96
N LYS A 46 11.52 1.42 -6.23
CA LYS A 46 12.50 2.40 -6.74
C LYS A 46 11.88 3.39 -7.73
N PHE A 47 10.68 3.82 -7.43
CA PHE A 47 9.87 4.67 -8.31
C PHE A 47 10.61 5.94 -8.72
N ARG A 48 11.33 6.59 -7.80
CA ARG A 48 12.06 7.82 -8.07
C ARG A 48 13.20 7.63 -9.07
N ASP A 49 13.83 6.46 -9.08
CA ASP A 49 14.89 6.15 -10.03
C ASP A 49 14.33 6.09 -11.45
N TYR A 50 13.15 5.49 -11.60
CA TYR A 50 12.47 5.43 -12.91
C TYR A 50 11.97 6.81 -13.36
N ALA A 51 11.64 7.70 -12.45
CA ALA A 51 11.21 9.05 -12.78
C ALA A 51 12.36 9.92 -13.32
N ASP A 52 13.62 9.55 -13.02
CA ASP A 52 14.84 10.18 -13.53
C ASP A 52 14.83 11.71 -13.35
N GLY A 53 14.52 12.16 -12.14
CA GLY A 53 14.48 13.58 -11.78
C GLY A 53 13.22 14.32 -12.21
N ALA A 54 12.30 13.67 -12.94
CA ALA A 54 11.03 14.30 -13.27
C ALA A 54 10.18 14.45 -12.00
N PRO A 55 9.46 15.59 -11.83
CA PRO A 55 8.56 15.74 -10.71
C PRO A 55 7.36 14.79 -10.87
N MET A 56 7.16 13.92 -9.90
CA MET A 56 6.06 12.98 -9.86
C MET A 56 5.32 13.18 -8.56
N GLU A 57 4.27 14.00 -8.62
CA GLU A 57 3.49 14.37 -7.45
C GLU A 57 2.07 13.82 -7.53
N PHE A 58 1.59 13.33 -6.41
CA PHE A 58 0.28 12.71 -6.33
C PHE A 58 -0.50 13.25 -5.14
N HIS A 59 -1.80 13.46 -5.35
CA HIS A 59 -2.73 13.74 -4.26
C HIS A 59 -3.67 12.55 -4.08
N VAL A 60 -3.90 12.16 -2.84
CA VAL A 60 -4.94 11.17 -2.53
C VAL A 60 -6.30 11.80 -2.77
N LYS A 61 -7.07 11.22 -3.66
CA LYS A 61 -8.44 11.66 -4.00
C LYS A 61 -9.48 10.93 -3.18
N LYS A 62 -9.26 9.65 -2.90
CA LYS A 62 -10.21 8.80 -2.19
C LYS A 62 -9.45 7.76 -1.38
N ALA A 63 -9.94 7.53 -0.17
CA ALA A 63 -9.46 6.45 0.67
C ALA A 63 -10.66 5.68 1.22
N THR A 64 -10.62 4.35 1.12
CA THR A 64 -11.66 3.48 1.67
C THR A 64 -11.01 2.53 2.66
N VAL A 65 -11.38 2.64 3.92
CA VAL A 65 -10.88 1.77 4.99
C VAL A 65 -11.96 0.78 5.37
N THR A 66 -11.59 -0.49 5.43
CA THR A 66 -12.47 -1.55 5.93
C THR A 66 -11.75 -2.25 7.09
N TRP A 67 -12.42 -2.35 8.23
CA TRP A 67 -11.89 -2.97 9.43
C TRP A 67 -12.48 -4.36 9.60
N PHE A 68 -11.63 -5.34 9.88
CA PHE A 68 -12.02 -6.74 10.09
C PHE A 68 -11.76 -7.21 11.51
N ALA A 69 -10.67 -6.75 12.12
CA ALA A 69 -10.30 -7.11 13.48
C ALA A 69 -9.47 -5.99 14.12
N PRO A 70 -9.56 -5.78 15.44
CA PRO A 70 -8.82 -4.72 16.11
C PRO A 70 -7.31 -5.01 16.15
N ILE A 71 -6.54 -3.96 16.25
CA ILE A 71 -5.09 -4.00 16.50
C ILE A 71 -4.85 -3.45 17.91
N LYS A 72 -4.04 -4.14 18.69
CA LYS A 72 -3.77 -3.80 20.09
C LYS A 72 -2.47 -2.99 20.22
N PRO A 73 -2.31 -2.24 21.32
CA PRO A 73 -1.06 -1.52 21.56
C PRO A 73 0.11 -2.50 21.65
N ASP A 74 1.27 -2.02 21.21
CA ASP A 74 2.53 -2.77 21.24
C ASP A 74 2.57 -4.03 20.37
N GLU A 75 1.55 -4.26 19.56
CA GLU A 75 1.49 -5.40 18.65
C GLU A 75 2.40 -5.16 17.43
N MET A 76 3.03 -6.23 16.93
CA MET A 76 3.72 -6.17 15.63
C MET A 76 2.72 -6.41 14.53
N ILE A 77 2.73 -5.53 13.55
CA ILE A 77 1.89 -5.67 12.35
C ILE A 77 2.74 -5.68 11.09
N GLU A 78 2.17 -6.22 10.04
CA GLU A 78 2.78 -6.22 8.72
C GLU A 78 1.83 -5.56 7.72
N VAL A 79 2.34 -4.58 7.01
CA VAL A 79 1.60 -3.91 5.95
C VAL A 79 2.11 -4.38 4.60
N MET A 80 1.19 -4.54 3.68
CA MET A 80 1.44 -4.99 2.31
C MET A 80 0.77 -4.01 1.36
N ALA A 81 1.36 -3.82 0.19
CA ALA A 81 0.79 -2.92 -0.80
C ALA A 81 1.00 -3.46 -2.21
N ARG A 82 0.06 -3.14 -3.09
CA ARG A 82 0.18 -3.39 -4.52
C ARG A 82 -0.68 -2.41 -5.30
N THR A 83 -0.38 -2.25 -6.58
CA THR A 83 -1.16 -1.43 -7.50
C THR A 83 -2.18 -2.31 -8.21
N ILE A 84 -3.47 -1.99 -8.06
CA ILE A 84 -4.56 -2.83 -8.59
C ILE A 84 -5.20 -2.25 -9.84
N ALA A 85 -5.06 -0.95 -10.09
CA ALA A 85 -5.61 -0.31 -11.28
C ALA A 85 -4.86 0.98 -11.60
N THR A 86 -4.82 1.34 -12.88
CA THR A 86 -4.33 2.63 -13.36
C THR A 86 -5.34 3.20 -14.35
N GLY A 87 -5.65 4.48 -14.19
CA GLY A 87 -6.44 5.26 -15.13
C GLY A 87 -5.55 6.24 -15.90
N ARG A 88 -6.18 7.19 -16.59
CA ARG A 88 -5.45 8.21 -17.37
C ARG A 88 -4.58 9.11 -16.48
N THR A 89 -5.10 9.53 -15.32
CA THR A 89 -4.43 10.44 -14.39
C THR A 89 -4.27 9.85 -13.00
N SER A 90 -4.82 8.67 -12.74
CA SER A 90 -4.93 8.10 -11.40
C SER A 90 -4.41 6.66 -11.33
N MET A 91 -4.11 6.24 -10.12
CA MET A 91 -3.88 4.83 -9.82
C MET A 91 -4.54 4.47 -8.50
N THR A 92 -4.94 3.22 -8.40
CA THR A 92 -5.52 2.65 -7.18
C THR A 92 -4.52 1.67 -6.60
N GLN A 93 -4.16 1.89 -5.34
CA GLN A 93 -3.25 1.02 -4.61
C GLN A 93 -3.98 0.45 -3.40
N LEU A 94 -3.85 -0.85 -3.22
CA LEU A 94 -4.43 -1.57 -2.10
C LEU A 94 -3.37 -1.78 -1.04
N VAL A 95 -3.70 -1.45 0.20
CA VAL A 95 -2.92 -1.77 1.39
C VAL A 95 -3.71 -2.78 2.21
N GLU A 96 -3.05 -3.87 2.61
CA GLU A 96 -3.57 -4.78 3.62
C GLU A 96 -2.72 -4.67 4.88
N ILE A 97 -3.38 -4.72 6.02
CA ILE A 97 -2.74 -4.67 7.34
C ILE A 97 -3.07 -5.99 8.06
N HIS A 98 -2.03 -6.72 8.37
CA HIS A 98 -2.13 -8.01 9.08
C HIS A 98 -1.38 -7.95 10.41
N GLY A 99 -1.80 -8.75 11.38
CA GLY A 99 -0.93 -9.08 12.50
C GLY A 99 0.26 -9.88 12.00
N LEU A 100 1.44 -9.64 12.56
CA LEU A 100 2.63 -10.41 12.20
C LEU A 100 2.52 -11.82 12.80
N THR A 101 2.61 -12.83 11.95
CA THR A 101 2.55 -14.23 12.35
C THR A 101 3.89 -14.92 12.14
N GLU A 102 4.22 -15.91 12.95
CA GLU A 102 5.49 -16.63 12.87
C GLU A 102 5.58 -17.47 11.59
N ASP A 103 4.48 -18.06 11.17
CA ASP A 103 4.41 -18.97 10.02
C ASP A 103 4.06 -18.27 8.70
N GLY A 104 3.88 -16.94 8.71
CA GLY A 104 3.49 -16.19 7.53
C GLY A 104 2.03 -16.37 7.10
N SER A 105 1.19 -16.97 7.95
CA SER A 105 -0.23 -17.10 7.68
C SER A 105 -0.95 -15.75 7.68
N ASP A 106 -2.12 -15.70 7.05
CA ASP A 106 -2.94 -14.50 7.02
C ASP A 106 -3.53 -14.18 8.39
N ASP A 107 -3.52 -12.89 8.75
CA ASP A 107 -4.17 -12.36 9.94
C ASP A 107 -4.71 -10.97 9.64
N LEU A 108 -5.66 -10.90 8.71
CA LEU A 108 -6.17 -9.64 8.18
C LEU A 108 -6.88 -8.81 9.26
N ARG A 109 -6.43 -7.58 9.44
CA ARG A 109 -7.01 -6.63 10.38
C ARG A 109 -7.78 -5.52 9.68
N ALA A 110 -7.25 -5.02 8.56
CA ALA A 110 -7.88 -3.95 7.79
C ALA A 110 -7.36 -3.93 6.36
N THR A 111 -8.16 -3.33 5.47
CA THR A 111 -7.73 -2.97 4.13
C THR A 111 -7.91 -1.47 3.93
N VAL A 112 -7.02 -0.86 3.15
CA VAL A 112 -7.13 0.54 2.73
C VAL A 112 -6.93 0.61 1.22
N ASP A 113 -7.98 1.05 0.52
CA ASP A 113 -7.90 1.34 -0.91
C ASP A 113 -7.62 2.82 -1.08
N LEU A 114 -6.56 3.17 -1.80
CA LEU A 114 -6.15 4.53 -2.04
C LEU A 114 -6.20 4.83 -3.53
N VAL A 115 -6.98 5.84 -3.91
CA VAL A 115 -6.96 6.40 -5.27
C VAL A 115 -6.14 7.67 -5.23
N SER A 116 -5.01 7.66 -5.94
CA SER A 116 -4.10 8.81 -6.04
C SER A 116 -4.12 9.37 -7.45
N VAL A 117 -4.10 10.69 -7.56
CA VAL A 117 -4.13 11.40 -8.84
C VAL A 117 -2.80 12.10 -9.06
N HIS A 118 -2.22 11.87 -10.23
CA HIS A 118 -1.01 12.58 -10.67
C HIS A 118 -1.37 14.04 -10.96
N VAL A 119 -0.65 14.95 -10.33
CA VAL A 119 -0.98 16.38 -10.36
C VAL A 119 0.24 17.23 -10.68
N ASP A 120 -0.04 18.38 -11.27
CA ASP A 120 0.89 19.50 -11.35
C ASP A 120 0.65 20.37 -10.11
N LEU A 121 1.67 20.48 -9.24
CA LEU A 121 1.55 21.23 -7.99
C LEU A 121 1.42 22.74 -8.19
N ASP A 122 1.92 23.28 -9.31
CA ASP A 122 1.85 24.73 -9.55
C ASP A 122 0.42 25.19 -9.78
N VAL A 123 -0.36 24.38 -10.47
CA VAL A 123 -1.76 24.70 -10.81
C VAL A 123 -2.78 23.79 -10.12
N HIS A 124 -2.34 22.78 -9.38
CA HIS A 124 -3.16 21.80 -8.68
C HIS A 124 -4.19 21.10 -9.59
N ARG A 125 -3.76 20.73 -10.79
CA ARG A 125 -4.61 20.05 -11.77
C ARG A 125 -4.08 18.66 -12.09
N PRO A 126 -4.98 17.70 -12.37
CA PRO A 126 -4.56 16.38 -12.83
C PRO A 126 -3.81 16.45 -14.14
N ILE A 127 -2.77 15.66 -14.27
CA ILE A 127 -2.03 15.46 -15.51
C ILE A 127 -1.92 13.96 -15.80
N PRO A 128 -1.83 13.56 -17.08
CA PRO A 128 -1.75 12.15 -17.43
C PRO A 128 -0.57 11.44 -16.77
N LEU A 129 -0.79 10.19 -16.36
CA LEU A 129 0.29 9.33 -15.92
C LEU A 129 1.22 9.04 -17.10
N PRO A 130 2.54 9.14 -16.92
CA PRO A 130 3.48 8.63 -17.92
C PRO A 130 3.26 7.12 -18.18
N ASP A 131 3.46 6.68 -19.41
CA ASP A 131 3.21 5.29 -19.81
C ASP A 131 4.00 4.26 -19.01
N TRP A 132 5.19 4.63 -18.54
CA TRP A 132 6.08 3.73 -17.81
C TRP A 132 5.59 3.39 -16.39
N VAL A 133 4.71 4.21 -15.80
CA VAL A 133 4.29 4.06 -14.39
C VAL A 133 3.62 2.71 -14.15
N LYS A 134 2.66 2.35 -14.96
CA LYS A 134 1.96 1.06 -14.86
C LYS A 134 2.94 -0.11 -14.91
N GLY A 135 3.86 -0.07 -15.86
CA GLY A 135 4.83 -1.17 -16.07
C GLY A 135 5.75 -1.38 -14.89
N VAL A 136 6.20 -0.30 -14.25
CA VAL A 136 7.09 -0.35 -13.08
C VAL A 136 6.42 -1.06 -11.92
N PHE A 137 5.19 -0.69 -11.59
CA PHE A 137 4.45 -1.33 -10.50
C PHE A 137 4.06 -2.78 -10.85
N THR A 138 3.62 -3.04 -12.08
CA THR A 138 3.28 -4.38 -12.52
C THR A 138 4.48 -5.33 -12.44
N ALA A 139 5.65 -4.88 -12.88
CA ALA A 139 6.87 -5.69 -12.84
C ALA A 139 7.25 -6.05 -11.39
N PHE A 140 7.16 -5.11 -10.48
CA PHE A 140 7.45 -5.38 -9.07
C PHE A 140 6.41 -6.32 -8.46
N ASP A 141 5.13 -6.04 -8.66
CA ASP A 141 4.04 -6.81 -8.05
C ASP A 141 3.98 -8.25 -8.57
N SER A 142 4.45 -8.50 -9.80
CA SER A 142 4.51 -9.84 -10.37
C SER A 142 5.47 -10.78 -9.64
N GLN A 143 6.32 -10.26 -8.78
CA GLN A 143 7.23 -11.04 -7.93
C GLN A 143 6.54 -11.69 -6.74
N ALA A 144 5.25 -11.40 -6.50
CA ALA A 144 4.49 -12.03 -5.43
C ALA A 144 4.47 -13.55 -5.60
N THR A 145 4.54 -14.29 -4.49
CA THR A 145 4.62 -15.76 -4.50
C THR A 145 3.46 -16.40 -5.26
N ASN A 146 2.24 -15.95 -5.03
CA ASN A 146 1.05 -16.49 -5.70
C ASN A 146 1.03 -16.17 -7.20
N MET A 147 1.56 -15.00 -7.59
CA MET A 147 1.66 -14.60 -8.99
C MET A 147 2.69 -15.46 -9.76
N GLN A 148 3.82 -15.76 -9.14
CA GLN A 148 4.86 -16.61 -9.75
C GLN A 148 4.38 -18.06 -9.89
N SER A 149 3.68 -18.58 -8.90
CA SER A 149 3.09 -19.93 -8.97
C SER A 149 2.09 -20.04 -10.11
N SER A 150 1.25 -19.03 -10.30
CA SER A 150 0.27 -18.95 -11.39
C SER A 150 0.96 -18.95 -12.76
N LEU A 151 2.05 -18.22 -12.90
CA LEU A 151 2.85 -18.21 -14.15
C LEU A 151 3.54 -19.53 -14.42
N ALA A 152 3.99 -20.23 -13.38
CA ALA A 152 4.65 -21.53 -13.51
C ALA A 152 3.69 -22.65 -13.94
N GLU A 153 2.39 -22.53 -13.57
CA GLU A 153 1.35 -23.48 -13.96
C GLU A 153 0.81 -23.24 -15.37
N ALA A 154 1.05 -22.08 -15.92
CA ALA A 154 0.64 -21.73 -17.28
C ALA A 154 1.66 -22.21 -18.30
#